data_8b3861996cbf7cfef5dcf2d783fa40f8
#
_entry.id   8b3861996cbf7cfef5dcf2d783fa40f8
#
_cell.length_a   1.000
_cell.length_b   1.000
_cell.length_c   1.000
_cell.angle_alpha   90.00
_cell.angle_beta   90.00
_cell.angle_gamma   90.00
#
_symmetry.space_group_name_H-M   'P 1'
#
loop_
_entity.id
_entity.type
_entity.pdbx_description
1 polymer ?
#
loop_
_entity_poly.entity_id
_entity_poly.type
_entity_poly.pdbx_seq_one_letter_code
_entity_poly.pdbx_strand_id
1 'polypeptide(L)'
;AACREPGHFAPITTPAMPLREKIETIAQKVYGAAAVEYSPEAEEQLAQMAALGLEYAPVCIAKTQYSLSDNAKLLGRPQGHALHIRGLTASCGAGFAVALAGSVLTMPGLPAHPAAMDISLTDDGRITGLF
;
A
#
# COMPACT_ATOMS: atom_id res chain seq x y z
N ALA A 1 2.12 13.53 -30.22
CA ALA A 1 1.55 14.86 -29.90
C ALA A 1 1.62 15.10 -28.39
N ALA A 2 1.05 14.23 -27.55
CA ALA A 2 1.01 14.39 -26.08
C ALA A 2 2.39 14.59 -25.42
N CYS A 3 3.44 13.91 -25.91
CA CYS A 3 4.80 14.05 -25.35
C CYS A 3 5.47 15.42 -25.63
N ARG A 4 4.84 16.28 -26.41
CA ARG A 4 5.37 17.62 -26.73
C ARG A 4 4.73 18.72 -25.88
N GLU A 5 3.71 18.40 -25.12
CA GLU A 5 3.06 19.35 -24.23
C GLU A 5 3.78 19.38 -22.88
N PRO A 6 3.96 20.55 -22.27
CA PRO A 6 4.58 20.65 -20.95
C PRO A 6 3.72 19.90 -19.92
N GLY A 7 4.33 18.96 -19.21
CA GLY A 7 3.66 18.23 -18.14
C GLY A 7 3.46 19.11 -16.90
N HIS A 8 2.27 19.06 -16.30
CA HIS A 8 1.95 19.73 -15.03
C HIS A 8 1.95 18.73 -13.86
N PHE A 9 2.80 17.72 -13.92
CA PHE A 9 2.91 16.72 -12.84
C PHE A 9 3.39 17.40 -11.56
N ALA A 10 2.59 17.28 -10.51
CA ALA A 10 2.93 17.68 -9.15
C ALA A 10 2.72 16.47 -8.22
N PRO A 11 3.79 15.95 -7.60
CA PRO A 11 3.65 14.83 -6.67
C PRO A 11 2.82 15.23 -5.44
N ILE A 12 1.99 14.32 -4.96
CA ILE A 12 1.12 14.55 -3.78
C ILE A 12 1.97 14.67 -2.50
N THR A 13 3.09 13.95 -2.45
CA THR A 13 4.04 13.99 -1.35
C THR A 13 5.42 14.39 -1.88
N THR A 14 6.21 15.04 -1.04
CA THR A 14 7.58 15.46 -1.37
C THR A 14 8.61 14.66 -0.57
N PRO A 15 9.88 14.59 -1.02
CA PRO A 15 10.94 13.95 -0.24
C PRO A 15 11.15 14.56 1.15
N ALA A 16 10.85 15.85 1.33
CA ALA A 16 11.03 16.57 2.60
C ALA A 16 9.90 16.34 3.62
N MET A 17 8.80 15.72 3.22
CA MET A 17 7.71 15.39 4.14
C MET A 17 8.09 14.22 5.04
N PRO A 18 7.86 14.28 6.37
CA PRO A 18 7.99 13.12 7.26
C PRO A 18 7.01 12.00 6.92
N LEU A 19 7.30 10.76 7.33
CA LEU A 19 6.47 9.58 7.08
C LEU A 19 5.02 9.79 7.53
N ARG A 20 4.80 10.34 8.73
CA ARG A 20 3.46 10.62 9.25
C ARG A 20 2.68 11.53 8.30
N GLU A 21 3.28 12.65 7.91
CA GLU A 21 2.64 13.61 7.01
C GLU A 21 2.35 13.01 5.62
N LYS A 22 3.24 12.15 5.12
CA LYS A 22 3.01 11.41 3.87
C LYS A 22 1.80 10.48 3.97
N ILE A 23 1.69 9.71 5.07
CA ILE A 23 0.57 8.80 5.32
C ILE A 23 -0.74 9.59 5.38
N GLU A 24 -0.78 10.67 6.17
CA GLU A 24 -1.97 11.51 6.33
C GLU A 24 -2.37 12.19 5.02
N THR A 25 -1.40 12.70 4.27
CA THR A 25 -1.63 13.31 2.95
C THR A 25 -2.23 12.32 1.95
N ILE A 26 -1.71 11.10 1.88
CA ILE A 26 -2.24 10.05 0.99
C ILE A 26 -3.64 9.64 1.46
N ALA A 27 -3.84 9.41 2.75
CA ALA A 27 -5.13 9.02 3.31
C ALA A 27 -6.21 10.05 3.01
N GLN A 28 -5.93 11.32 3.18
CA GLN A 28 -6.90 12.40 2.94
C GLN A 28 -7.12 12.65 1.45
N LYS A 29 -6.07 12.91 0.69
CA LYS A 29 -6.19 13.33 -0.72
C LYS A 29 -6.58 12.18 -1.65
N VAL A 30 -6.03 10.99 -1.43
CA VAL A 30 -6.26 9.83 -2.32
C VAL A 30 -7.41 8.98 -1.81
N TYR A 31 -7.40 8.61 -0.53
CA TYR A 31 -8.36 7.65 0.01
C TYR A 31 -9.66 8.29 0.49
N GLY A 32 -9.70 9.61 0.72
CA GLY A 32 -10.88 10.31 1.20
C GLY A 32 -11.13 10.15 2.70
N ALA A 33 -10.11 9.74 3.46
CA ALA A 33 -10.19 9.67 4.90
C ALA A 33 -10.32 11.07 5.53
N ALA A 34 -11.08 11.19 6.61
CA ALA A 34 -11.16 12.41 7.41
C ALA A 34 -10.03 12.50 8.43
N ALA A 35 -9.54 11.34 8.91
CA ALA A 35 -8.49 11.23 9.91
C ALA A 35 -7.65 9.98 9.70
N VAL A 36 -6.45 9.96 10.30
CA VAL A 36 -5.60 8.78 10.42
C VAL A 36 -5.38 8.52 11.90
N GLU A 37 -5.65 7.30 12.33
CA GLU A 37 -5.46 6.85 13.71
C GLU A 37 -4.32 5.83 13.74
N TYR A 38 -3.41 6.00 14.70
CA TYR A 38 -2.26 5.13 14.86
C TYR A 38 -2.42 4.29 16.12
N SER A 39 -2.17 3.00 16.02
CA SER A 39 -2.06 2.15 17.21
C SER A 39 -0.82 2.53 18.03
N PRO A 40 -0.77 2.19 19.33
CA PRO A 40 0.43 2.42 20.15
C PRO A 40 1.68 1.79 19.54
N GLU A 41 1.55 0.60 18.93
CA GLU A 41 2.63 -0.08 18.22
C GLU A 41 3.09 0.71 16.99
N ALA A 42 2.16 1.26 16.21
CA ALA A 42 2.48 2.08 15.05
C ALA A 42 3.21 3.38 15.44
N GLU A 43 2.84 4.00 16.56
CA GLU A 43 3.51 5.18 17.11
C GLU A 43 4.97 4.88 17.51
N GLU A 44 5.19 3.76 18.19
CA GLU A 44 6.53 3.30 18.56
C GLU A 44 7.38 3.03 17.31
N GLN A 45 6.81 2.35 16.31
CA GLN A 45 7.48 2.05 15.06
C GLN A 45 7.80 3.29 14.23
N LEU A 46 6.96 4.32 14.25
CA LEU A 46 7.27 5.62 13.64
C LEU A 46 8.51 6.26 14.28
N ALA A 47 8.62 6.21 15.60
CA ALA A 47 9.79 6.70 16.31
C ALA A 47 11.05 5.88 15.97
N GLN A 48 10.92 4.56 15.86
CA GLN A 48 12.01 3.68 15.43
C GLN A 48 12.46 3.99 13.99
N MET A 49 11.52 4.27 13.06
CA MET A 49 11.86 4.67 11.68
C MET A 49 12.72 5.95 11.66
N ALA A 50 12.38 6.94 12.50
CA ALA A 50 13.17 8.15 12.61
C ALA A 50 14.58 7.87 13.13
N ALA A 51 14.72 7.02 14.15
CA ALA A 51 16.02 6.61 14.70
C ALA A 51 16.88 5.85 13.67
N LEU A 52 16.26 5.13 12.74
CA LEU A 52 16.94 4.43 11.63
C LEU A 52 17.24 5.34 10.42
N GLY A 53 16.95 6.62 10.50
CA GLY A 53 17.14 7.56 9.38
C GLY A 53 16.12 7.42 8.25
N LEU A 54 14.99 6.75 8.50
CA LEU A 54 13.92 6.52 7.54
C LEU A 54 12.73 7.49 7.70
N GLU A 55 12.89 8.55 8.49
CA GLU A 55 11.84 9.54 8.76
C GLU A 55 11.24 10.13 7.47
N TYR A 56 12.05 10.31 6.44
CA TYR A 56 11.67 10.90 5.17
C TYR A 56 11.54 9.87 4.03
N ALA A 57 11.56 8.58 4.35
CA ALA A 57 11.44 7.54 3.34
C ALA A 57 10.10 7.62 2.57
N PRO A 58 10.04 7.16 1.32
CA PRO A 58 8.78 6.92 0.65
C PRO A 58 7.90 5.96 1.45
N VAL A 59 6.58 6.08 1.33
CA VAL A 59 5.63 5.23 2.05
C VAL A 59 4.73 4.48 1.09
N CYS A 60 4.51 3.19 1.39
CA CYS A 60 3.48 2.36 0.80
C CYS A 60 2.44 2.06 1.89
N ILE A 61 1.14 2.26 1.61
CA ILE A 61 0.07 1.91 2.55
C ILE A 61 -0.53 0.58 2.11
N ALA A 62 -0.27 -0.48 2.88
CA ALA A 62 -0.84 -1.81 2.69
C ALA A 62 -2.20 -1.88 3.39
N LYS A 63 -3.25 -2.11 2.61
CA LYS A 63 -4.65 -2.15 3.05
C LYS A 63 -5.44 -3.18 2.26
N THR A 64 -6.73 -3.35 2.55
CA THR A 64 -7.59 -4.23 1.77
C THR A 64 -7.62 -3.86 0.28
N GLN A 65 -7.69 -4.86 -0.60
CA GLN A 65 -7.80 -4.68 -2.04
C GLN A 65 -9.18 -4.20 -2.50
N TYR A 66 -10.20 -4.31 -1.68
CA TYR A 66 -11.59 -4.00 -2.04
C TYR A 66 -11.98 -2.53 -1.84
N SER A 67 -11.19 -1.79 -1.06
CA SER A 67 -11.55 -0.44 -0.63
C SER A 67 -10.34 0.47 -0.53
N LEU A 68 -10.55 1.77 -0.70
CA LEU A 68 -9.59 2.82 -0.30
C LEU A 68 -9.74 3.21 1.18
N SER A 69 -10.19 2.27 2.01
CA SER A 69 -10.19 2.32 3.47
C SER A 69 -9.53 1.05 4.03
N ASP A 70 -9.48 0.92 5.33
CA ASP A 70 -9.07 -0.29 6.05
C ASP A 70 -10.22 -1.30 6.25
N ASN A 71 -11.44 -0.94 5.84
CA ASN A 71 -12.63 -1.78 5.96
C ASN A 71 -13.04 -2.34 4.59
N ALA A 72 -12.87 -3.65 4.41
CA ALA A 72 -13.21 -4.36 3.18
C ALA A 72 -14.71 -4.31 2.80
N LYS A 73 -15.60 -3.95 3.75
CA LYS A 73 -17.05 -3.82 3.50
C LYS A 73 -17.43 -2.46 2.90
N LEU A 74 -16.59 -1.45 3.04
CA LEU A 74 -16.79 -0.12 2.47
C LEU A 74 -16.14 -0.07 1.09
N LEU A 75 -16.83 -0.59 0.07
CA LEU A 75 -16.27 -0.74 -1.28
C LEU A 75 -15.88 0.59 -1.93
N GLY A 76 -14.87 0.53 -2.80
CA GLY A 76 -14.42 1.66 -3.61
C GLY A 76 -13.70 2.74 -2.79
N ARG A 77 -14.11 4.01 -2.96
CA ARG A 77 -13.53 5.18 -2.28
C ARG A 77 -14.55 5.81 -1.33
N PRO A 78 -14.71 5.29 -0.11
CA PRO A 78 -15.57 5.92 0.90
C PRO A 78 -15.01 7.27 1.33
N GLN A 79 -15.89 8.14 1.85
CA GLN A 79 -15.51 9.47 2.33
C GLN A 79 -15.70 9.59 3.83
N GLY A 80 -14.86 10.40 4.48
CA GLY A 80 -15.07 10.76 5.88
C GLY A 80 -14.76 9.67 6.90
N HIS A 81 -14.17 8.56 6.50
CA HIS A 81 -13.75 7.48 7.40
C HIS A 81 -12.41 7.81 8.10
N ALA A 82 -12.15 7.18 9.22
CA ALA A 82 -10.81 7.12 9.80
C ALA A 82 -10.03 5.96 9.16
N LEU A 83 -8.75 6.17 8.86
CA LEU A 83 -7.83 5.12 8.43
C LEU A 83 -6.98 4.69 9.63
N HIS A 84 -7.07 3.42 10.03
CA HIS A 84 -6.37 2.90 11.20
C HIS A 84 -5.05 2.24 10.79
N ILE A 85 -3.93 2.86 11.16
CA ILE A 85 -2.58 2.32 10.97
C ILE A 85 -2.23 1.47 12.19
N ARG A 86 -2.12 0.16 12.00
CA ARG A 86 -1.82 -0.80 13.07
C ARG A 86 -0.33 -1.06 13.27
N GLY A 87 0.50 -0.71 12.29
CA GLY A 87 1.94 -0.90 12.36
C GLY A 87 2.66 -0.38 11.13
N LEU A 88 3.98 -0.26 11.25
CA LEU A 88 4.88 0.10 10.16
C LEU A 88 6.03 -0.91 10.06
N THR A 89 6.49 -1.15 8.85
CA THR A 89 7.64 -2.02 8.58
C THR A 89 8.58 -1.32 7.61
N ALA A 90 9.88 -1.41 7.88
CA ALA A 90 10.92 -0.88 7.00
C ALA A 90 11.30 -1.90 5.91
N SER A 91 11.25 -1.51 4.65
CA SER A 91 11.82 -2.24 3.53
C SER A 91 13.19 -1.63 3.20
N CYS A 92 14.17 -1.83 4.08
CA CYS A 92 15.48 -1.17 4.02
C CYS A 92 16.21 -1.40 2.69
N GLY A 93 16.15 -2.61 2.13
CA GLY A 93 16.78 -2.93 0.84
C GLY A 93 16.17 -2.20 -0.36
N ALA A 94 14.90 -1.82 -0.26
CA ALA A 94 14.18 -1.08 -1.30
C ALA A 94 14.02 0.42 -0.96
N GLY A 95 14.38 0.85 0.26
CA GLY A 95 14.42 2.24 0.67
C GLY A 95 13.04 2.88 0.89
N PHE A 96 12.03 2.12 1.35
CA PHE A 96 10.72 2.66 1.69
C PHE A 96 10.15 2.03 2.97
N ALA A 97 9.16 2.68 3.55
CA ALA A 97 8.37 2.17 4.66
C ALA A 97 7.01 1.67 4.20
N VAL A 98 6.50 0.63 4.88
CA VAL A 98 5.15 0.09 4.66
C VAL A 98 4.30 0.40 5.88
N ALA A 99 3.21 1.14 5.70
CA ALA A 99 2.20 1.37 6.73
C ALA A 99 1.08 0.33 6.55
N LEU A 100 0.81 -0.46 7.59
CA LEU A 100 -0.20 -1.51 7.57
C LEU A 100 -1.52 -0.96 8.08
N ALA A 101 -2.54 -0.92 7.22
CA ALA A 101 -3.89 -0.45 7.55
C ALA A 101 -4.89 -1.61 7.48
N GLY A 102 -5.60 -1.82 8.58
CA GLY A 102 -6.56 -2.92 8.68
C GLY A 102 -5.92 -4.32 8.67
N SER A 103 -6.69 -5.33 8.31
CA SER A 103 -6.22 -6.72 8.21
C SER A 103 -5.69 -7.01 6.81
N VAL A 104 -4.39 -7.20 6.69
CA VAL A 104 -3.73 -7.56 5.42
C VAL A 104 -3.07 -8.92 5.57
N LEU A 105 -3.38 -9.82 4.66
CA LEU A 105 -2.66 -11.09 4.51
C LEU A 105 -1.38 -10.82 3.70
N THR A 106 -0.24 -10.97 4.35
CA THR A 106 1.07 -10.66 3.77
C THR A 106 1.64 -11.75 2.89
N MET A 107 1.10 -12.87 2.76
CA MET A 107 1.33 -13.93 1.76
C MET A 107 0.27 -15.00 1.96
N PRO A 108 -0.72 -15.11 1.08
CA PRO A 108 -1.57 -16.29 1.08
C PRO A 108 -0.67 -17.52 0.88
N GLY A 109 -0.88 -18.55 1.72
CA GLY A 109 -0.13 -19.79 1.60
C GLY A 109 -0.27 -20.36 0.19
N LEU A 110 0.84 -20.60 -0.47
CA LEU A 110 0.83 -21.33 -1.75
C LEU A 110 0.59 -22.82 -1.46
N PRO A 111 -0.28 -23.50 -2.24
CA PRO A 111 -0.46 -24.95 -2.12
C PRO A 111 0.84 -25.67 -2.48
N ALA A 112 1.07 -26.87 -1.90
CA ALA A 112 2.22 -27.70 -2.21
C ALA A 112 2.30 -28.07 -3.71
N HIS A 113 1.14 -28.11 -4.39
CA HIS A 113 1.01 -28.25 -5.83
C HIS A 113 0.33 -26.99 -6.39
N PRO A 114 1.09 -25.99 -6.82
CA PRO A 114 0.52 -24.76 -7.35
C PRO A 114 -0.11 -24.98 -8.74
N ALA A 115 -1.21 -24.30 -9.02
CA ALA A 115 -1.92 -24.38 -10.30
C ALA A 115 -1.01 -24.13 -11.54
N ALA A 116 0.05 -23.35 -11.36
CA ALA A 116 1.03 -23.10 -12.41
C ALA A 116 1.75 -24.37 -12.93
N MET A 117 1.76 -25.46 -12.16
CA MET A 117 2.36 -26.74 -12.59
C MET A 117 1.44 -27.50 -13.57
N ASP A 118 0.15 -27.23 -13.53
CA ASP A 118 -0.84 -27.88 -14.41
C ASP A 118 -1.19 -27.02 -15.64
N ILE A 119 -0.86 -25.72 -15.59
CA ILE A 119 -1.12 -24.81 -16.71
C ILE A 119 -0.12 -25.08 -17.83
N SER A 120 -0.63 -25.36 -19.01
CA SER A 120 0.17 -25.62 -20.20
C SER A 120 -0.44 -24.96 -21.45
N LEU A 121 0.38 -24.81 -22.48
CA LEU A 121 -0.04 -24.35 -23.80
C LEU A 121 0.07 -25.52 -24.79
N THR A 122 -1.00 -25.81 -25.50
CA THR A 122 -1.01 -26.80 -26.55
C THR A 122 -0.39 -26.25 -27.85
N ASP A 123 -0.02 -27.10 -28.78
CA ASP A 123 0.60 -26.70 -30.08
C ASP A 123 -0.33 -25.81 -30.93
N ASP A 124 -1.63 -25.88 -30.73
CA ASP A 124 -2.65 -25.03 -31.38
C ASP A 124 -2.94 -23.74 -30.59
N GLY A 125 -2.17 -23.45 -29.52
CA GLY A 125 -2.24 -22.20 -28.76
C GLY A 125 -3.35 -22.17 -27.73
N ARG A 126 -3.95 -23.29 -27.34
CA ARG A 126 -4.95 -23.34 -26.26
C ARG A 126 -4.28 -23.48 -24.90
N ILE A 127 -4.79 -22.74 -23.92
CA ILE A 127 -4.38 -22.88 -22.53
C ILE A 127 -5.16 -24.04 -21.92
N THR A 128 -4.45 -24.95 -21.23
CA THR A 128 -5.02 -26.09 -20.48
C THR A 128 -4.62 -25.97 -18.99
N GLY A 129 -5.36 -26.66 -18.11
CA GLY A 129 -5.03 -26.72 -16.68
C GLY A 129 -5.40 -25.48 -15.87
N LEU A 130 -6.25 -24.59 -16.39
CA LEU A 130 -6.72 -23.42 -15.66
C LEU A 130 -7.76 -23.79 -14.58
N PHE A 131 -8.54 -24.86 -14.78
CA PHE A 131 -9.59 -25.37 -13.87
C PHE A 131 -9.76 -26.87 -14.02
#